data_01a20f67e09e9f19ad7144924ba3ef02
#
_entry.id   01a20f67e09e9f19ad7144924ba3ef02
#
_cell.length_a   1.000
_cell.length_b   1.000
_cell.length_c   1.000
_cell.angle_alpha   90.00
_cell.angle_beta   90.00
_cell.angle_gamma   90.00
#
_symmetry.space_group_name_H-M   'P 1'
#
loop_
_entity.id
_entity.type
_entity.pdbx_description
1 polymer ?
#
loop_
_entity_poly.entity_id
_entity_poly.type
_entity_poly.pdbx_seq_one_letter_code
_entity_poly.pdbx_strand_id
1 'polypeptide(L)'
;MKFILSSLLVLFMAHGSIAQNRTISGVTFPPKLDIKGKALYFNGCGLREKYTLDLYVAGLYLEKTTMDANKVMAADASSAIKIVITSSKVTRDKFNESVKEGFENASTGKASAAEIAKFKGFFSDPFKVKDEILMIYVPGKGVAVTINGKYKGIVEGLEFKKALYAIWLGDKPASSKLKKGMLGRL
;
A
#
# COMPACT_ATOMS: atom_id res chain seq x y z
N MET A 1 46.87 7.99 51.65
CA MET A 1 46.51 7.90 50.19
C MET A 1 45.04 7.54 50.08
N LYS A 2 44.19 8.51 49.69
CA LYS A 2 42.73 8.27 49.52
C LYS A 2 42.48 8.14 48.02
N PHE A 3 42.07 6.97 47.56
CA PHE A 3 41.64 6.74 46.17
C PHE A 3 40.19 7.18 46.03
N ILE A 4 39.96 8.23 45.26
CA ILE A 4 38.60 8.66 44.86
C ILE A 4 38.26 7.89 43.60
N LEU A 5 37.30 6.93 43.72
CA LEU A 5 36.77 6.16 42.61
C LEU A 5 35.68 7.00 41.94
N SER A 6 36.00 7.64 40.81
CA SER A 6 35.07 8.45 40.04
C SER A 6 34.21 7.52 39.19
N SER A 7 32.95 7.29 39.59
CA SER A 7 31.97 6.47 38.86
C SER A 7 31.43 7.30 37.69
N LEU A 8 31.85 6.99 36.46
CA LEU A 8 31.34 7.58 35.21
C LEU A 8 29.97 6.96 34.86
N LEU A 9 28.90 7.67 35.20
CA LEU A 9 27.54 7.29 34.85
C LEU A 9 27.30 7.57 33.37
N VAL A 10 27.39 6.54 32.50
CA VAL A 10 27.05 6.65 31.06
C VAL A 10 25.54 6.63 30.93
N LEU A 11 24.96 7.81 30.69
CA LEU A 11 23.54 7.98 30.42
C LEU A 11 23.26 7.51 28.98
N PHE A 12 22.71 6.30 28.80
CA PHE A 12 22.26 5.75 27.54
C PHE A 12 20.98 6.49 27.11
N MET A 13 21.11 7.56 26.32
CA MET A 13 19.96 8.20 25.68
C MET A 13 19.41 7.25 24.62
N ALA A 14 18.31 6.55 24.94
CA ALA A 14 17.52 5.83 23.96
C ALA A 14 16.92 6.85 22.97
N HIS A 15 17.54 6.99 21.81
CA HIS A 15 16.99 7.75 20.69
C HIS A 15 15.78 6.97 20.16
N GLY A 16 14.60 7.29 20.65
CA GLY A 16 13.35 6.84 20.04
C GLY A 16 13.31 7.39 18.61
N SER A 17 13.47 6.53 17.60
CA SER A 17 13.28 6.92 16.22
C SER A 17 11.83 7.36 16.04
N ILE A 18 11.60 8.67 15.96
CA ILE A 18 10.30 9.23 15.56
C ILE A 18 10.12 8.82 14.10
N ALA A 19 9.23 7.90 13.85
CA ALA A 19 8.88 7.48 12.49
C ALA A 19 8.35 8.70 11.72
N GLN A 20 9.10 9.15 10.71
CA GLN A 20 8.82 10.36 9.95
C GLN A 20 7.83 10.10 8.81
N ASN A 21 7.05 11.13 8.48
CA ASN A 21 6.25 11.14 7.27
C ASN A 21 7.14 10.99 6.02
N ARG A 22 6.71 10.19 5.05
CA ARG A 22 7.38 10.09 3.75
C ARG A 22 6.59 10.88 2.71
N THR A 23 7.24 11.83 2.06
CA THR A 23 6.62 12.61 0.97
C THR A 23 7.26 12.25 -0.38
N ILE A 24 6.42 12.00 -1.39
CA ILE A 24 6.81 11.74 -2.78
C ILE A 24 5.79 12.38 -3.72
N SER A 25 6.24 13.12 -4.73
CA SER A 25 5.38 13.84 -5.71
C SER A 25 4.25 14.63 -5.04
N GLY A 26 4.57 15.33 -3.92
CA GLY A 26 3.61 16.15 -3.16
C GLY A 26 2.59 15.35 -2.32
N VAL A 27 2.70 14.02 -2.27
CA VAL A 27 1.83 13.14 -1.47
C VAL A 27 2.59 12.72 -0.21
N THR A 28 1.98 12.93 0.95
CA THR A 28 2.55 12.55 2.25
C THR A 28 1.89 11.29 2.79
N PHE A 29 2.72 10.33 3.17
CA PHE A 29 2.33 9.08 3.80
C PHE A 29 2.71 9.13 5.29
N PRO A 30 1.75 9.01 6.22
CA PRO A 30 2.04 8.94 7.65
C PRO A 30 2.80 7.66 7.98
N PRO A 31 3.57 7.62 9.08
CA PRO A 31 4.37 6.45 9.46
C PRO A 31 3.52 5.24 9.85
N LYS A 32 2.25 5.45 10.19
CA LYS A 32 1.27 4.39 10.50
C LYS A 32 -0.14 4.82 10.12
N LEU A 33 -0.99 3.83 9.85
CA LEU A 33 -2.44 3.96 9.77
C LEU A 33 -3.05 3.19 10.93
N ASP A 34 -4.05 3.75 11.59
CA ASP A 34 -4.90 3.03 12.52
C ASP A 34 -6.16 2.55 11.79
N ILE A 35 -6.33 1.25 11.73
CA ILE A 35 -7.48 0.61 11.09
C ILE A 35 -8.29 -0.13 12.16
N LYS A 36 -9.30 0.53 12.71
CA LYS A 36 -10.18 -0.01 13.77
C LYS A 36 -9.39 -0.54 14.98
N GLY A 37 -8.45 0.25 15.47
CA GLY A 37 -7.60 -0.08 16.62
C GLY A 37 -6.40 -0.97 16.29
N LYS A 38 -6.19 -1.33 15.01
CA LYS A 38 -5.02 -2.07 14.57
C LYS A 38 -4.05 -1.17 13.83
N ALA A 39 -2.84 -1.05 14.35
CA ALA A 39 -1.80 -0.23 13.72
C ALA A 39 -1.18 -0.97 12.52
N LEU A 40 -1.17 -0.34 11.37
CA LEU A 40 -0.40 -0.76 10.19
C LEU A 40 0.74 0.23 9.97
N TYR A 41 1.95 -0.28 9.88
CA TYR A 41 3.16 0.53 9.73
C TYR A 41 3.48 0.75 8.26
N PHE A 42 3.96 1.95 7.94
CA PHE A 42 4.41 2.29 6.60
C PHE A 42 5.58 1.41 6.18
N ASN A 43 5.43 0.69 5.07
CA ASN A 43 6.45 -0.19 4.51
C ASN A 43 7.27 0.51 3.43
N GLY A 44 6.62 1.31 2.60
CA GLY A 44 7.24 2.05 1.53
C GLY A 44 6.22 2.60 0.54
N CYS A 45 6.65 3.49 -0.34
CA CYS A 45 5.82 4.04 -1.40
C CYS A 45 6.63 4.27 -2.67
N GLY A 46 5.92 4.41 -3.78
CA GLY A 46 6.52 4.73 -5.07
C GLY A 46 5.54 5.42 -6.01
N LEU A 47 6.09 6.00 -7.05
CA LEU A 47 5.36 6.70 -8.09
C LEU A 47 5.08 5.75 -9.26
N ARG A 48 3.84 5.74 -9.73
CA ARG A 48 3.45 5.10 -10.99
C ARG A 48 3.58 6.11 -12.12
N GLU A 49 4.64 5.95 -12.87
CA GLU A 49 4.87 6.69 -14.11
C GLU A 49 4.44 5.85 -15.32
N LYS A 50 3.84 6.47 -16.32
CA LYS A 50 3.62 5.87 -17.63
C LYS A 50 3.98 6.91 -18.70
N TYR A 51 4.95 6.57 -19.55
CA TYR A 51 5.63 7.54 -20.44
C TYR A 51 6.24 8.68 -19.59
N THR A 52 5.82 9.92 -19.80
CA THR A 52 6.28 11.11 -19.08
C THR A 52 5.26 11.61 -18.03
N LEU A 53 4.24 10.81 -17.72
CA LEU A 53 3.15 11.24 -16.84
C LEU A 53 3.23 10.55 -15.48
N ASP A 54 3.23 11.33 -14.42
CA ASP A 54 3.08 10.91 -13.04
C ASP A 54 1.60 10.61 -12.77
N LEU A 55 1.19 9.34 -12.77
CA LEU A 55 -0.21 8.97 -12.72
C LEU A 55 -0.77 8.97 -11.28
N TYR A 56 -0.08 8.27 -10.39
CA TYR A 56 -0.44 8.17 -8.97
C TYR A 56 0.75 7.75 -8.12
N VAL A 57 0.68 8.01 -6.84
CA VAL A 57 1.59 7.44 -5.84
C VAL A 57 0.86 6.32 -5.11
N ALA A 58 1.54 5.20 -4.87
CA ALA A 58 1.01 4.12 -4.03
C ALA A 58 1.94 3.83 -2.86
N GLY A 59 1.37 3.67 -1.67
CA GLY A 59 2.04 3.29 -0.43
C GLY A 59 1.50 1.98 0.12
N LEU A 60 2.39 1.18 0.70
CA LEU A 60 2.08 -0.09 1.35
C LEU A 60 2.21 0.07 2.86
N TYR A 61 1.22 -0.48 3.58
CA TYR A 61 1.17 -0.53 5.04
C TYR A 61 0.97 -1.97 5.51
N LEU A 62 1.75 -2.41 6.48
CA LEU A 62 1.77 -3.77 6.98
C LEU A 62 1.78 -3.81 8.52
N GLU A 63 1.30 -4.90 9.13
CA GLU A 63 1.48 -5.15 10.57
C GLU A 63 2.97 -5.29 10.94
N LYS A 64 3.76 -5.88 10.04
CA LYS A 64 5.22 -6.01 10.15
C LYS A 64 5.85 -5.73 8.80
N THR A 65 6.74 -4.77 8.76
CA THR A 65 7.42 -4.35 7.53
C THR A 65 8.29 -5.46 6.94
N THR A 66 8.37 -5.52 5.61
CA THR A 66 9.21 -6.48 4.89
C THR A 66 9.52 -5.99 3.47
N MET A 67 10.68 -6.36 2.95
CA MET A 67 11.03 -6.15 1.55
C MET A 67 10.64 -7.33 0.64
N ASP A 68 10.09 -8.40 1.18
CA ASP A 68 9.73 -9.61 0.44
C ASP A 68 8.28 -9.54 -0.07
N ALA A 69 8.12 -9.35 -1.37
CA ALA A 69 6.81 -9.27 -2.03
C ALA A 69 5.97 -10.53 -1.83
N ASN A 70 6.59 -11.71 -1.87
CA ASN A 70 5.88 -12.98 -1.73
C ASN A 70 5.31 -13.13 -0.32
N LYS A 71 6.07 -12.73 0.70
CA LYS A 71 5.56 -12.68 2.08
C LYS A 71 4.38 -11.74 2.21
N VAL A 72 4.43 -10.55 1.60
CA VAL A 72 3.30 -9.60 1.62
C VAL A 72 2.07 -10.20 0.96
N MET A 73 2.21 -10.77 -0.24
CA MET A 73 1.09 -11.34 -0.98
C MET A 73 0.48 -12.57 -0.28
N ALA A 74 1.30 -13.47 0.25
CA ALA A 74 0.86 -14.71 0.86
C ALA A 74 0.26 -14.55 2.26
N ALA A 75 0.65 -13.51 3.01
CA ALA A 75 0.26 -13.35 4.40
C ALA A 75 -1.25 -13.17 4.58
N ASP A 76 -1.85 -13.95 5.48
CA ASP A 76 -3.18 -13.71 6.02
C ASP A 76 -3.08 -12.77 7.25
N ALA A 77 -2.58 -11.57 7.01
CA ALA A 77 -2.36 -10.54 8.02
C ALA A 77 -2.88 -9.19 7.50
N SER A 78 -3.37 -8.34 8.41
CA SER A 78 -3.90 -7.03 8.02
C SER A 78 -2.86 -6.21 7.29
N SER A 79 -3.27 -5.59 6.21
CA SER A 79 -2.41 -4.76 5.37
C SER A 79 -3.23 -3.76 4.58
N ALA A 80 -2.61 -2.71 4.07
CA ALA A 80 -3.30 -1.75 3.22
C ALA A 80 -2.41 -1.25 2.08
N ILE A 81 -3.04 -0.99 0.94
CA ILE A 81 -2.46 -0.21 -0.16
C ILE A 81 -3.24 1.10 -0.25
N LYS A 82 -2.53 2.21 -0.12
CA LYS A 82 -3.05 3.56 -0.28
C LYS A 82 -2.58 4.12 -1.61
N ILE A 83 -3.51 4.53 -2.47
CA ILE A 83 -3.22 5.19 -3.75
C ILE A 83 -3.72 6.62 -3.68
N VAL A 84 -2.91 7.58 -4.15
CA VAL A 84 -3.30 8.97 -4.31
C VAL A 84 -3.09 9.38 -5.77
N ILE A 85 -4.15 9.85 -6.41
CA ILE A 85 -4.13 10.26 -7.81
C ILE A 85 -3.34 11.58 -7.95
N THR A 86 -2.35 11.61 -8.83
CA THR A 86 -1.49 12.79 -9.06
C THR A 86 -1.71 13.44 -10.43
N SER A 87 -2.48 12.79 -11.32
CA SER A 87 -2.73 13.29 -12.67
C SER A 87 -4.20 13.23 -13.06
N SER A 88 -4.70 14.28 -13.70
CA SER A 88 -6.03 14.30 -14.33
C SER A 88 -6.14 13.34 -15.53
N LYS A 89 -5.03 12.78 -16.00
CA LYS A 89 -5.02 11.75 -17.06
C LYS A 89 -5.45 10.37 -16.57
N VAL A 90 -5.56 10.18 -15.26
CA VAL A 90 -6.13 8.97 -14.64
C VAL A 90 -7.64 9.12 -14.64
N THR A 91 -8.28 8.60 -15.68
CA THR A 91 -9.75 8.51 -15.72
C THR A 91 -10.20 7.19 -15.09
N ARG A 92 -11.48 7.14 -14.65
CA ARG A 92 -12.11 5.91 -14.16
C ARG A 92 -11.91 4.74 -15.12
N ASP A 93 -12.16 4.96 -16.42
CA ASP A 93 -12.11 3.88 -17.43
C ASP A 93 -10.68 3.35 -17.60
N LYS A 94 -9.68 4.24 -17.68
CA LYS A 94 -8.26 3.84 -17.74
C LYS A 94 -7.81 3.13 -16.47
N PHE A 95 -8.30 3.55 -15.30
CA PHE A 95 -8.00 2.86 -14.05
C PHE A 95 -8.60 1.46 -14.04
N ASN A 96 -9.89 1.31 -14.40
CA ASN A 96 -10.58 0.03 -14.48
C ASN A 96 -9.97 -0.91 -15.54
N GLU A 97 -9.47 -0.37 -16.66
CA GLU A 97 -8.72 -1.13 -17.67
C GLU A 97 -7.39 -1.62 -17.11
N SER A 98 -6.62 -0.74 -16.45
CA SER A 98 -5.35 -1.12 -15.81
C SER A 98 -5.54 -2.15 -14.69
N VAL A 99 -6.64 -2.09 -13.94
CA VAL A 99 -7.00 -3.10 -12.93
C VAL A 99 -7.28 -4.44 -13.60
N LYS A 100 -8.06 -4.46 -14.70
CA LYS A 100 -8.33 -5.69 -15.46
C LYS A 100 -7.03 -6.32 -15.99
N GLU A 101 -6.20 -5.54 -16.67
CA GLU A 101 -4.89 -5.97 -17.15
C GLU A 101 -4.01 -6.50 -16.01
N GLY A 102 -4.04 -5.83 -14.86
CA GLY A 102 -3.30 -6.23 -13.68
C GLY A 102 -3.73 -7.59 -13.13
N PHE A 103 -5.03 -7.91 -13.11
CA PHE A 103 -5.53 -9.24 -12.74
C PHE A 103 -5.16 -10.31 -13.77
N GLU A 104 -5.18 -9.99 -15.06
CA GLU A 104 -4.75 -10.90 -16.14
C GLU A 104 -3.26 -11.26 -16.04
N ASN A 105 -2.44 -10.31 -15.56
CA ASN A 105 -1.01 -10.50 -15.34
C ASN A 105 -0.66 -11.08 -13.97
N ALA A 106 -1.63 -11.23 -13.06
CA ALA A 106 -1.40 -11.74 -11.71
C ALA A 106 -1.00 -13.21 -11.74
N SER A 107 0.22 -13.51 -11.29
CA SER A 107 0.76 -14.89 -11.20
C SER A 107 0.48 -15.54 -9.84
N THR A 108 -0.14 -14.83 -8.91
CA THR A 108 -0.37 -15.25 -7.52
C THR A 108 -1.82 -14.96 -7.14
N GLY A 109 -2.45 -15.90 -6.42
CA GLY A 109 -3.85 -15.81 -6.03
C GLY A 109 -4.82 -16.13 -7.17
N LYS A 110 -6.11 -16.01 -6.86
CA LYS A 110 -7.19 -16.22 -7.83
C LYS A 110 -8.27 -15.17 -7.61
N ALA A 111 -8.73 -14.58 -8.69
CA ALA A 111 -9.88 -13.68 -8.69
C ALA A 111 -10.84 -14.11 -9.79
N SER A 112 -12.08 -14.39 -9.45
CA SER A 112 -13.13 -14.69 -10.41
C SER A 112 -13.55 -13.44 -11.19
N ALA A 113 -14.16 -13.63 -12.36
CA ALA A 113 -14.73 -12.54 -13.15
C ALA A 113 -15.75 -11.70 -12.34
N ALA A 114 -16.55 -12.37 -11.49
CA ALA A 114 -17.52 -11.69 -10.64
C ALA A 114 -16.87 -10.82 -9.56
N GLU A 115 -15.79 -11.30 -8.91
CA GLU A 115 -15.02 -10.52 -7.93
C GLU A 115 -14.32 -9.32 -8.58
N ILE A 116 -13.72 -9.49 -9.75
CA ILE A 116 -13.11 -8.41 -10.53
C ILE A 116 -14.18 -7.38 -10.92
N ALA A 117 -15.34 -7.82 -11.40
CA ALA A 117 -16.45 -6.93 -11.75
C ALA A 117 -16.94 -6.15 -10.52
N LYS A 118 -17.14 -6.84 -9.36
CA LYS A 118 -17.51 -6.22 -8.09
C LYS A 118 -16.48 -5.16 -7.67
N PHE A 119 -15.19 -5.49 -7.71
CA PHE A 119 -14.12 -4.56 -7.36
C PHE A 119 -14.09 -3.33 -8.26
N LYS A 120 -14.19 -3.51 -9.59
CA LYS A 120 -14.26 -2.41 -10.56
C LYS A 120 -15.49 -1.52 -10.34
N GLY A 121 -16.61 -2.10 -9.91
CA GLY A 121 -17.84 -1.37 -9.59
C GLY A 121 -17.70 -0.37 -8.44
N PHE A 122 -16.70 -0.52 -7.56
CA PHE A 122 -16.42 0.46 -6.50
C PHE A 122 -15.90 1.80 -7.05
N PHE A 123 -15.39 1.82 -8.28
CA PHE A 123 -14.85 3.00 -8.96
C PHE A 123 -15.83 3.53 -10.00
N SER A 124 -17.05 3.88 -9.57
CA SER A 124 -18.11 4.39 -10.44
C SER A 124 -17.97 5.88 -10.79
N ASP A 125 -17.38 6.66 -9.88
CA ASP A 125 -17.25 8.09 -10.02
C ASP A 125 -15.96 8.49 -10.78
N PRO A 126 -15.95 9.63 -11.51
CA PRO A 126 -14.73 10.17 -12.11
C PRO A 126 -13.68 10.51 -11.05
N PHE A 127 -12.42 10.17 -11.30
CA PHE A 127 -11.31 10.55 -10.43
C PHE A 127 -10.90 12.01 -10.61
N LYS A 128 -10.46 12.60 -9.50
CA LYS A 128 -9.81 13.91 -9.44
C LYS A 128 -8.39 13.78 -8.90
N VAL A 129 -7.54 14.73 -9.22
CA VAL A 129 -6.23 14.85 -8.60
C VAL A 129 -6.42 15.01 -7.09
N LYS A 130 -5.62 14.30 -6.30
CA LYS A 130 -5.67 14.14 -4.84
C LYS A 130 -6.75 13.17 -4.33
N ASP A 131 -7.56 12.54 -5.20
CA ASP A 131 -8.41 11.45 -4.72
C ASP A 131 -7.58 10.33 -4.11
N GLU A 132 -8.04 9.85 -2.97
CA GLU A 132 -7.41 8.81 -2.18
C GLU A 132 -8.21 7.51 -2.26
N ILE A 133 -7.57 6.44 -2.70
CA ILE A 133 -8.12 5.08 -2.69
C ILE A 133 -7.36 4.31 -1.61
N LEU A 134 -8.08 3.78 -0.62
CA LEU A 134 -7.49 2.93 0.40
C LEU A 134 -8.12 1.54 0.32
N MET A 135 -7.29 0.55 0.04
CA MET A 135 -7.64 -0.87 -0.04
C MET A 135 -7.07 -1.56 1.19
N ILE A 136 -7.93 -2.04 2.08
CA ILE A 136 -7.57 -2.62 3.37
C ILE A 136 -7.90 -4.11 3.35
N TYR A 137 -6.89 -4.95 3.48
CA TYR A 137 -7.12 -6.36 3.72
C TYR A 137 -7.38 -6.63 5.21
N VAL A 138 -8.47 -7.31 5.49
CA VAL A 138 -8.86 -7.75 6.83
C VAL A 138 -8.89 -9.28 6.84
N PRO A 139 -8.05 -9.96 7.62
CA PRO A 139 -8.01 -11.41 7.73
C PRO A 139 -9.38 -12.02 8.00
N GLY A 140 -9.70 -13.12 7.33
CA GLY A 140 -10.99 -13.81 7.42
C GLY A 140 -12.18 -13.07 6.80
N LYS A 141 -11.95 -11.86 6.22
CA LYS A 141 -13.01 -11.09 5.55
C LYS A 141 -12.70 -10.83 4.08
N GLY A 142 -11.60 -10.14 3.77
CA GLY A 142 -11.26 -9.75 2.40
C GLY A 142 -10.72 -8.34 2.30
N VAL A 143 -10.79 -7.76 1.10
CA VAL A 143 -10.30 -6.41 0.79
C VAL A 143 -11.44 -5.41 0.79
N ALA A 144 -11.49 -4.57 1.81
CA ALA A 144 -12.38 -3.43 1.91
C ALA A 144 -11.79 -2.23 1.15
N VAL A 145 -12.62 -1.46 0.46
CA VAL A 145 -12.21 -0.29 -0.31
C VAL A 145 -12.90 0.95 0.23
N THR A 146 -12.13 2.01 0.43
CA THR A 146 -12.64 3.37 0.64
C THR A 146 -12.09 4.31 -0.41
N ILE A 147 -12.87 5.32 -0.79
CA ILE A 147 -12.44 6.41 -1.67
C ILE A 147 -12.74 7.72 -0.93
N ASN A 148 -11.72 8.53 -0.69
CA ASN A 148 -11.83 9.77 0.08
C ASN A 148 -12.52 9.54 1.45
N GLY A 149 -12.15 8.44 2.13
CA GLY A 149 -12.71 8.03 3.41
C GLY A 149 -14.11 7.40 3.34
N LYS A 150 -14.80 7.42 2.19
CA LYS A 150 -16.14 6.81 2.02
C LYS A 150 -16.01 5.33 1.67
N TYR A 151 -16.61 4.47 2.48
CA TYR A 151 -16.66 3.03 2.23
C TYR A 151 -17.43 2.73 0.94
N LYS A 152 -16.86 1.89 0.07
CA LYS A 152 -17.44 1.47 -1.21
C LYS A 152 -17.90 0.01 -1.22
N GLY A 153 -17.22 -0.84 -0.47
CA GLY A 153 -17.56 -2.26 -0.38
C GLY A 153 -16.36 -3.12 0.02
N ILE A 154 -16.58 -4.43 -0.03
CA ILE A 154 -15.56 -5.45 0.26
C ILE A 154 -15.63 -6.54 -0.80
N VAL A 155 -14.48 -7.04 -1.26
CA VAL A 155 -14.38 -8.30 -1.98
C VAL A 155 -13.72 -9.32 -1.05
N GLU A 156 -14.37 -10.46 -0.87
CA GLU A 156 -14.00 -11.44 0.14
C GLU A 156 -12.80 -12.29 -0.29
N GLY A 157 -12.14 -12.86 0.70
CA GLY A 157 -11.16 -13.92 0.53
C GLY A 157 -9.70 -13.49 0.39
N LEU A 158 -8.82 -14.40 0.84
CA LEU A 158 -7.38 -14.25 0.77
C LEU A 158 -6.86 -14.40 -0.66
N GLU A 159 -7.48 -15.28 -1.46
CA GLU A 159 -7.06 -15.51 -2.85
C GLU A 159 -7.28 -14.26 -3.72
N PHE A 160 -8.42 -13.57 -3.52
CA PHE A 160 -8.63 -12.27 -4.16
C PHE A 160 -7.59 -11.24 -3.74
N LYS A 161 -7.27 -11.15 -2.44
CA LYS A 161 -6.21 -10.24 -1.95
C LYS A 161 -4.86 -10.53 -2.59
N LYS A 162 -4.47 -11.80 -2.71
CA LYS A 162 -3.21 -12.20 -3.36
C LYS A 162 -3.17 -11.72 -4.81
N ALA A 163 -4.24 -11.99 -5.58
CA ALA A 163 -4.33 -11.56 -6.97
C ALA A 163 -4.33 -10.02 -7.11
N LEU A 164 -5.08 -9.32 -6.26
CA LEU A 164 -5.11 -7.85 -6.25
C LEU A 164 -3.72 -7.26 -5.95
N TYR A 165 -3.03 -7.77 -4.92
CA TYR A 165 -1.70 -7.26 -4.55
C TYR A 165 -0.64 -7.58 -5.61
N ALA A 166 -0.80 -8.67 -6.38
CA ALA A 166 0.08 -9.02 -7.48
C ALA A 166 0.09 -7.96 -8.60
N ILE A 167 -0.95 -7.13 -8.73
CA ILE A 167 -0.96 -5.98 -9.65
C ILE A 167 0.25 -5.07 -9.43
N TRP A 168 0.65 -4.86 -8.17
CA TRP A 168 1.79 -4.00 -7.82
C TRP A 168 3.03 -4.77 -7.38
N LEU A 169 2.87 -5.96 -6.79
CA LEU A 169 3.95 -6.70 -6.12
C LEU A 169 4.33 -8.00 -6.82
N GLY A 170 3.54 -8.46 -7.79
CA GLY A 170 3.75 -9.72 -8.53
C GLY A 170 4.94 -9.66 -9.50
N ASP A 171 5.09 -10.73 -10.29
CA ASP A 171 6.21 -10.87 -11.23
C ASP A 171 6.10 -9.93 -12.43
N LYS A 172 4.87 -9.62 -12.86
CA LYS A 172 4.58 -8.63 -13.90
C LYS A 172 3.84 -7.43 -13.30
N PRO A 173 4.51 -6.61 -12.47
CA PRO A 173 3.84 -5.53 -11.76
C PRO A 173 3.50 -4.38 -12.70
N ALA A 174 2.50 -3.57 -12.32
CA ALA A 174 2.16 -2.34 -13.04
C ALA A 174 3.38 -1.43 -13.30
N SER A 175 4.36 -1.44 -12.37
CA SER A 175 5.66 -0.76 -12.54
C SER A 175 6.70 -1.38 -11.60
N SER A 176 7.85 -1.78 -12.15
CA SER A 176 8.96 -2.31 -11.34
C SER A 176 9.54 -1.27 -10.38
N LYS A 177 9.59 0.01 -10.77
CA LYS A 177 10.03 1.11 -9.91
C LYS A 177 9.06 1.31 -8.74
N LEU A 178 7.76 1.32 -9.02
CA LEU A 178 6.72 1.40 -7.99
C LEU A 178 6.80 0.23 -7.00
N LYS A 179 6.93 -1.01 -7.51
CA LYS A 179 7.13 -2.21 -6.67
C LYS A 179 8.31 -2.06 -5.72
N LYS A 180 9.48 -1.63 -6.24
CA LYS A 180 10.67 -1.39 -5.40
C LYS A 180 10.39 -0.36 -4.31
N GLY A 181 9.73 0.75 -4.64
CA GLY A 181 9.37 1.79 -3.68
C GLY A 181 8.43 1.29 -2.59
N MET A 182 7.35 0.56 -2.95
CA MET A 182 6.40 -0.02 -1.99
C MET A 182 7.06 -1.03 -1.05
N LEU A 183 8.12 -1.70 -1.51
CA LEU A 183 8.91 -2.65 -0.71
C LEU A 183 10.06 -1.99 0.08
N GLY A 184 10.14 -0.65 0.09
CA GLY A 184 11.19 0.06 0.82
C GLY A 184 12.60 -0.14 0.24
N ARG A 185 12.72 -0.34 -1.08
CA ARG A 185 13.99 -0.60 -1.79
C ARG A 185 14.46 0.59 -2.63
N LEU A 186 13.91 1.79 -2.43
CA LEU A 186 14.29 3.05 -3.08
C LEU A 186 14.70 4.08 -2.04
#